data_0eb1ad1d0fb45497c9bc6b788afdb0a0
#
_entry.id   0eb1ad1d0fb45497c9bc6b788afdb0a0
#
_cell.length_a   1.000
_cell.length_b   1.000
_cell.length_c   1.000
_cell.angle_alpha   90.00
_cell.angle_beta   90.00
_cell.angle_gamma   90.00
#
_symmetry.space_group_name_H-M   'P 1'
#
loop_
_entity.id
_entity.type
_entity.pdbx_description
1 polymer ?
#
loop_
_entity_poly.entity_id
_entity_poly.type
_entity_poly.pdbx_seq_one_letter_code
_entity_poly.pdbx_strand_id
1 'polypeptide(L)'
;MLFPWRSADMKLHLISPTKTGETYLFNRGLLAPLGLMYLAANTPAGIDVHIKDENVERIDFSDVPDLVGITTLTQTAPRAYEIADRYRAAGARVVLGGIHASMLPDEAALHADSVVIGEAEGIWPRVASDALAGRLEPVYRQEGPVDFERPLPPRRDLIENRRYWSPNGVQTSRGCPHNCNFCSVTAFNGRRLRMRAIDDVLAEVESLPRSNFIRKKVVPFVDDNIAASPSRAKALFKALIPMKVIWGSQASITIANDEELVALAAESGCRFLFIGLETLSTASLEEMGKHQNDVEQYAEALRLLRKYKIHVMGAFVFGFDSDGETTFSDTLEFAISNKIPVAQFASLTPYPGTRLYEQLLSEQRLEPRFWMDPGWCSRVVFQPKTMSPQKLHEQTHQLHLDFYSYRCIIKRMSFYRHWSYLLAFNLLYRQSVVAARSHSLDVGDSVPAPL
;
A
#
# COMPACT_ATOMS: atom_id res chain seq x y z
N MET A 1 -47.17 1.59 4.70
CA MET A 1 -47.09 2.11 3.34
C MET A 1 -45.88 1.44 2.69
N LEU A 2 -46.13 0.47 1.80
CA LEU A 2 -45.09 -0.19 1.01
C LEU A 2 -44.68 0.79 -0.09
N PHE A 3 -43.45 1.31 -0.03
CA PHE A 3 -42.88 2.04 -1.17
C PHE A 3 -42.66 1.02 -2.30
N PRO A 4 -43.20 1.25 -3.51
CA PRO A 4 -42.93 0.42 -4.64
C PRO A 4 -41.50 0.73 -5.10
N TRP A 5 -40.54 -0.17 -4.86
CA TRP A 5 -39.24 -0.14 -5.46
C TRP A 5 -39.43 -0.27 -6.96
N ARG A 6 -39.11 0.78 -7.71
CA ARG A 6 -38.96 0.69 -9.16
C ARG A 6 -37.81 -0.28 -9.45
N SER A 7 -38.08 -1.25 -10.28
CA SER A 7 -37.09 -2.17 -10.82
C SER A 7 -36.21 -1.42 -11.82
N ALA A 8 -35.18 -0.78 -11.38
CA ALA A 8 -34.00 -0.35 -12.10
C ALA A 8 -33.21 0.62 -11.22
N ASP A 9 -31.94 0.29 -10.98
CA ASP A 9 -30.86 1.20 -10.75
C ASP A 9 -30.68 1.69 -9.30
N MET A 10 -30.47 0.76 -8.34
CA MET A 10 -29.83 1.14 -7.08
C MET A 10 -28.48 1.77 -7.41
N LYS A 11 -28.27 3.01 -6.98
CA LYS A 11 -27.02 3.73 -7.15
C LYS A 11 -26.06 3.39 -6.03
N LEU A 12 -24.86 2.94 -6.40
CA LEU A 12 -23.78 2.56 -5.48
C LEU A 12 -22.56 3.46 -5.68
N HIS A 13 -22.09 4.10 -4.61
CA HIS A 13 -20.78 4.73 -4.58
C HIS A 13 -19.79 3.84 -3.83
N LEU A 14 -18.67 3.47 -4.49
CA LEU A 14 -17.50 2.84 -3.89
C LEU A 14 -16.44 3.91 -3.67
N ILE A 15 -16.07 4.17 -2.41
CA ILE A 15 -15.26 5.32 -2.03
C ILE A 15 -13.90 4.90 -1.50
N SER A 16 -12.83 5.52 -2.04
CA SER A 16 -11.47 5.49 -1.51
C SER A 16 -11.17 6.84 -0.87
N PRO A 17 -11.14 6.96 0.47
CA PRO A 17 -10.84 8.21 1.17
C PRO A 17 -9.37 8.58 1.04
N THR A 18 -9.07 9.90 1.05
CA THR A 18 -7.72 10.41 1.26
C THR A 18 -7.41 10.58 2.76
N LYS A 19 -6.14 10.76 3.13
CA LYS A 19 -5.75 10.99 4.53
C LYS A 19 -6.25 12.32 5.10
N THR A 20 -6.24 13.36 4.29
CA THR A 20 -6.43 14.76 4.72
C THR A 20 -7.73 15.39 4.23
N GLY A 21 -8.51 14.68 3.41
CA GLY A 21 -9.64 15.29 2.69
C GLY A 21 -9.22 16.23 1.55
N GLU A 22 -7.93 16.34 1.28
CA GLU A 22 -7.36 17.12 0.19
C GLU A 22 -6.84 16.20 -0.92
N THR A 23 -7.04 16.60 -2.17
CA THR A 23 -6.50 15.87 -3.32
C THR A 23 -4.99 16.05 -3.41
N TYR A 24 -4.28 14.98 -3.79
CA TYR A 24 -2.81 15.02 -3.92
C TYR A 24 -2.29 16.02 -4.96
N LEU A 25 -1.00 16.34 -4.86
CA LEU A 25 -0.26 17.21 -5.78
C LEU A 25 -0.62 16.91 -7.24
N PHE A 26 -1.00 17.98 -7.98
CA PHE A 26 -1.41 17.91 -9.38
C PHE A 26 -2.75 17.20 -9.66
N ASN A 27 -3.61 16.95 -8.67
CA ASN A 27 -4.87 16.21 -8.82
C ASN A 27 -4.69 14.85 -9.54
N ARG A 28 -3.60 14.14 -9.22
CA ARG A 28 -3.32 12.81 -9.77
C ARG A 28 -2.93 11.84 -8.67
N GLY A 29 -3.66 10.73 -8.60
CA GLY A 29 -3.32 9.60 -7.76
C GLY A 29 -2.10 8.84 -8.30
N LEU A 30 -1.34 8.18 -7.43
CA LEU A 30 -0.22 7.34 -7.87
C LEU A 30 -0.73 6.08 -8.55
N LEU A 31 -1.61 5.34 -7.87
CA LEU A 31 -2.24 4.10 -8.33
C LEU A 31 -3.76 4.25 -8.29
N ALA A 32 -4.44 3.63 -9.24
CA ALA A 32 -5.89 3.52 -9.20
C ALA A 32 -6.34 2.52 -8.10
N PRO A 33 -7.53 2.69 -7.49
CA PRO A 33 -8.02 1.88 -6.38
C PRO A 33 -8.44 0.47 -6.83
N LEU A 34 -7.48 -0.42 -7.09
CA LEU A 34 -7.68 -1.75 -7.65
C LEU A 34 -8.68 -2.60 -6.85
N GLY A 35 -8.63 -2.53 -5.51
CA GLY A 35 -9.58 -3.24 -4.64
C GLY A 35 -11.03 -2.85 -4.89
N LEU A 36 -11.31 -1.55 -5.11
CA LEU A 36 -12.66 -1.10 -5.44
C LEU A 36 -13.09 -1.52 -6.85
N MET A 37 -12.16 -1.62 -7.79
CA MET A 37 -12.45 -2.13 -9.13
C MET A 37 -12.80 -3.63 -9.11
N TYR A 38 -12.14 -4.43 -8.25
CA TYR A 38 -12.52 -5.83 -8.00
C TYR A 38 -13.89 -5.92 -7.30
N LEU A 39 -14.14 -5.06 -6.33
CA LEU A 39 -15.43 -5.02 -5.65
C LEU A 39 -16.57 -4.68 -6.61
N ALA A 40 -16.35 -3.70 -7.50
CA ALA A 40 -17.29 -3.35 -8.57
C ALA A 40 -17.55 -4.52 -9.53
N ALA A 41 -16.53 -5.31 -9.85
CA ALA A 41 -16.67 -6.50 -10.69
C ALA A 41 -17.53 -7.60 -10.03
N ASN A 42 -17.52 -7.67 -8.69
CA ASN A 42 -18.32 -8.61 -7.91
C ASN A 42 -19.69 -8.04 -7.52
N THR A 43 -20.06 -6.83 -7.98
CA THR A 43 -21.36 -6.23 -7.72
C THR A 43 -22.41 -6.85 -8.64
N PRO A 44 -23.58 -7.29 -8.12
CA PRO A 44 -24.64 -7.87 -8.96
C PRO A 44 -25.13 -6.93 -10.08
N ALA A 45 -25.57 -7.51 -11.18
CA ALA A 45 -26.16 -6.75 -12.28
C ALA A 45 -27.40 -5.96 -11.83
N GLY A 46 -27.64 -4.81 -12.47
CA GLY A 46 -28.78 -3.92 -12.14
C GLY A 46 -28.46 -2.91 -11.03
N ILE A 47 -27.21 -2.82 -10.58
CA ILE A 47 -26.70 -1.79 -9.69
C ILE A 47 -25.84 -0.82 -10.50
N ASP A 48 -26.13 0.47 -10.42
CA ASP A 48 -25.34 1.53 -11.07
C ASP A 48 -24.15 1.89 -10.17
N VAL A 49 -22.94 1.43 -10.54
CA VAL A 49 -21.72 1.52 -9.72
C VAL A 49 -20.85 2.69 -10.13
N HIS A 50 -20.50 3.54 -9.18
CA HIS A 50 -19.55 4.63 -9.34
C HIS A 50 -18.39 4.48 -8.37
N ILE A 51 -17.14 4.55 -8.86
CA ILE A 51 -15.94 4.62 -8.03
C ILE A 51 -15.57 6.08 -7.80
N LYS A 52 -15.52 6.51 -6.54
CA LYS A 52 -15.13 7.84 -6.10
C LYS A 52 -13.80 7.76 -5.34
N ASP A 53 -12.72 8.19 -5.97
CA ASP A 53 -11.40 8.22 -5.36
C ASP A 53 -11.05 9.65 -4.93
N GLU A 54 -11.11 9.90 -3.63
CA GLU A 54 -10.85 11.23 -3.06
C GLU A 54 -9.38 11.68 -3.25
N ASN A 55 -8.47 10.77 -3.60
CA ASN A 55 -7.10 11.13 -3.96
C ASN A 55 -7.01 11.90 -5.29
N VAL A 56 -8.01 11.84 -6.14
CA VAL A 56 -8.01 12.46 -7.47
C VAL A 56 -9.21 13.35 -7.74
N GLU A 57 -10.27 13.27 -6.91
CA GLU A 57 -11.47 14.10 -7.05
C GLU A 57 -12.08 14.41 -5.68
N ARG A 58 -12.78 15.52 -5.56
CA ARG A 58 -13.54 15.83 -4.35
C ARG A 58 -14.85 15.04 -4.35
N ILE A 59 -15.24 14.57 -3.16
CA ILE A 59 -16.56 13.93 -2.99
C ILE A 59 -17.63 15.00 -3.01
N ASP A 60 -18.61 14.83 -3.91
CA ASP A 60 -19.83 15.65 -3.93
C ASP A 60 -20.89 14.98 -3.05
N PHE A 61 -21.10 15.54 -1.88
CA PHE A 61 -22.11 15.05 -0.92
C PHE A 61 -23.56 15.42 -1.28
N SER A 62 -23.78 16.26 -2.30
CA SER A 62 -25.12 16.50 -2.84
C SER A 62 -25.60 15.35 -3.73
N ASP A 63 -24.69 14.55 -4.26
CA ASP A 63 -24.96 13.32 -5.01
C ASP A 63 -25.11 12.15 -4.04
N VAL A 64 -26.30 11.95 -3.49
CA VAL A 64 -26.60 10.93 -2.48
C VAL A 64 -27.03 9.63 -3.16
N PRO A 65 -26.25 8.54 -3.08
CA PRO A 65 -26.62 7.22 -3.60
C PRO A 65 -27.50 6.46 -2.61
N ASP A 66 -28.04 5.32 -3.04
CA ASP A 66 -28.78 4.41 -2.17
C ASP A 66 -27.85 3.65 -1.21
N LEU A 67 -26.65 3.29 -1.70
CA LEU A 67 -25.62 2.54 -0.98
C LEU A 67 -24.24 3.17 -1.17
N VAL A 68 -23.49 3.25 -0.09
CA VAL A 68 -22.09 3.69 -0.08
C VAL A 68 -21.22 2.59 0.51
N GLY A 69 -20.23 2.12 -0.23
CA GLY A 69 -19.16 1.23 0.24
C GLY A 69 -17.85 2.00 0.38
N ILE A 70 -17.27 2.04 1.58
CA ILE A 70 -16.03 2.80 1.83
C ILE A 70 -14.93 1.86 2.28
N THR A 71 -13.77 1.90 1.60
CA THR A 71 -12.59 1.16 2.05
C THR A 71 -11.83 1.94 3.11
N THR A 72 -11.35 1.26 4.18
CA THR A 72 -10.64 1.90 5.28
C THR A 72 -9.26 1.32 5.49
N LEU A 73 -8.26 2.18 5.49
CA LEU A 73 -6.94 1.94 6.05
C LEU A 73 -6.81 2.73 7.36
N THR A 74 -5.90 2.34 8.25
CA THR A 74 -5.71 3.08 9.52
C THR A 74 -5.43 4.56 9.28
N GLN A 75 -4.69 4.88 8.21
CA GLN A 75 -4.35 6.26 7.83
C GLN A 75 -5.53 7.06 7.29
N THR A 76 -6.57 6.40 6.79
CA THR A 76 -7.75 7.06 6.20
C THR A 76 -8.99 6.85 7.05
N ALA A 77 -8.91 6.14 8.18
CA ALA A 77 -10.07 5.80 9.01
C ALA A 77 -10.84 7.04 9.50
N PRO A 78 -10.20 8.10 10.04
CA PRO A 78 -10.94 9.29 10.47
C PRO A 78 -11.74 9.93 9.32
N ARG A 79 -11.13 10.02 8.13
CA ARG A 79 -11.81 10.57 6.95
C ARG A 79 -12.91 9.65 6.44
N ALA A 80 -12.67 8.33 6.46
CA ALA A 80 -13.70 7.36 6.11
C ALA A 80 -14.93 7.48 7.02
N TYR A 81 -14.73 7.66 8.32
CA TYR A 81 -15.80 7.86 9.29
C TYR A 81 -16.56 9.17 9.07
N GLU A 82 -15.86 10.27 8.81
CA GLU A 82 -16.49 11.54 8.45
C GLU A 82 -17.38 11.40 7.19
N ILE A 83 -16.87 10.75 6.14
CA ILE A 83 -17.62 10.50 4.91
C ILE A 83 -18.83 9.63 5.18
N ALA A 84 -18.67 8.57 5.98
CA ALA A 84 -19.73 7.65 6.37
C ALA A 84 -20.85 8.38 7.11
N ASP A 85 -20.53 9.15 8.15
CA ASP A 85 -21.48 9.90 8.95
C ASP A 85 -22.27 10.92 8.12
N ARG A 86 -21.59 11.61 7.18
CA ARG A 86 -22.23 12.57 6.27
C ARG A 86 -23.25 11.90 5.34
N TYR A 87 -22.90 10.76 4.73
CA TYR A 87 -23.81 10.04 3.85
C TYR A 87 -24.98 9.41 4.62
N ARG A 88 -24.76 8.89 5.83
CA ARG A 88 -25.83 8.40 6.70
C ARG A 88 -26.78 9.53 7.09
N ALA A 89 -26.26 10.69 7.45
CA ALA A 89 -27.08 11.86 7.74
C ALA A 89 -27.91 12.33 6.53
N ALA A 90 -27.42 12.10 5.31
CA ALA A 90 -28.15 12.36 4.07
C ALA A 90 -29.14 11.25 3.67
N GLY A 91 -29.21 10.15 4.44
CA GLY A 91 -30.15 9.05 4.24
C GLY A 91 -29.64 7.87 3.40
N ALA A 92 -28.37 7.87 2.97
CA ALA A 92 -27.76 6.73 2.31
C ALA A 92 -27.45 5.60 3.30
N ARG A 93 -27.48 4.35 2.83
CA ARG A 93 -26.94 3.21 3.58
C ARG A 93 -25.43 3.16 3.42
N VAL A 94 -24.68 2.94 4.51
CA VAL A 94 -23.23 2.94 4.50
C VAL A 94 -22.66 1.60 4.97
N VAL A 95 -21.74 1.06 4.18
CA VAL A 95 -20.95 -0.14 4.47
C VAL A 95 -19.49 0.25 4.59
N LEU A 96 -18.86 -0.03 5.72
CA LEU A 96 -17.42 0.11 5.91
C LEU A 96 -16.72 -1.26 5.74
N GLY A 97 -15.60 -1.26 5.02
CA GLY A 97 -14.76 -2.44 4.83
C GLY A 97 -13.28 -2.06 4.74
N GLY A 98 -12.44 -3.02 4.39
CA GLY A 98 -10.99 -2.85 4.31
C GLY A 98 -10.26 -3.25 5.59
N ILE A 99 -8.93 -3.06 5.61
CA ILE A 99 -8.07 -3.60 6.67
C ILE A 99 -8.44 -3.02 8.04
N HIS A 100 -8.60 -1.71 8.14
CA HIS A 100 -8.88 -1.07 9.44
C HIS A 100 -10.24 -1.48 10.01
N ALA A 101 -11.31 -1.44 9.21
CA ALA A 101 -12.64 -1.88 9.64
C ALA A 101 -12.66 -3.37 10.02
N SER A 102 -11.83 -4.20 9.37
CA SER A 102 -11.70 -5.62 9.72
C SER A 102 -10.99 -5.85 11.04
N MET A 103 -10.01 -5.00 11.39
CA MET A 103 -9.27 -5.12 12.65
C MET A 103 -9.99 -4.49 13.83
N LEU A 104 -10.82 -3.46 13.58
CA LEU A 104 -11.56 -2.70 14.58
C LEU A 104 -13.05 -2.59 14.19
N PRO A 105 -13.76 -3.73 14.06
CA PRO A 105 -15.13 -3.73 13.56
C PRO A 105 -16.12 -2.98 14.50
N ASP A 106 -15.90 -3.04 15.80
CA ASP A 106 -16.77 -2.35 16.77
C ASP A 106 -16.64 -0.84 16.68
N GLU A 107 -15.43 -0.33 16.37
CA GLU A 107 -15.22 1.10 16.11
C GLU A 107 -15.89 1.50 14.79
N ALA A 108 -15.68 0.74 13.72
CA ALA A 108 -16.28 1.00 12.42
C ALA A 108 -17.82 0.97 12.46
N ALA A 109 -18.41 0.09 13.27
CA ALA A 109 -19.86 -0.04 13.43
C ALA A 109 -20.52 1.22 14.03
N LEU A 110 -19.78 2.08 14.72
CA LEU A 110 -20.32 3.36 15.21
C LEU A 110 -20.66 4.33 14.06
N HIS A 111 -19.97 4.17 12.91
CA HIS A 111 -20.05 5.07 11.76
C HIS A 111 -20.76 4.46 10.54
N ALA A 112 -21.18 3.19 10.58
CA ALA A 112 -21.79 2.51 9.43
C ALA A 112 -23.08 1.78 9.79
N ASP A 113 -23.90 1.51 8.79
CA ASP A 113 -25.06 0.62 8.91
C ASP A 113 -24.63 -0.86 8.86
N SER A 114 -23.48 -1.12 8.26
CA SER A 114 -22.88 -2.46 8.16
C SER A 114 -21.37 -2.41 8.08
N VAL A 115 -20.71 -3.43 8.62
CA VAL A 115 -19.26 -3.63 8.54
C VAL A 115 -18.94 -4.95 7.84
N VAL A 116 -18.07 -4.89 6.83
CA VAL A 116 -17.54 -6.07 6.14
C VAL A 116 -16.15 -6.40 6.70
N ILE A 117 -16.02 -7.58 7.28
CA ILE A 117 -14.79 -8.08 7.91
C ILE A 117 -14.12 -9.11 6.97
N GLY A 118 -12.86 -8.88 6.64
CA GLY A 118 -12.06 -9.72 5.73
C GLY A 118 -12.09 -9.23 4.29
N GLU A 119 -11.71 -10.11 3.35
CA GLU A 119 -11.66 -9.80 1.92
C GLU A 119 -13.09 -9.71 1.36
N ALA A 120 -13.47 -8.52 0.95
CA ALA A 120 -14.87 -8.23 0.62
C ALA A 120 -15.38 -8.95 -0.63
N GLU A 121 -14.53 -9.28 -1.59
CA GLU A 121 -14.93 -9.81 -2.90
C GLU A 121 -15.80 -11.08 -2.79
N GLY A 122 -15.54 -11.94 -1.80
CA GLY A 122 -16.29 -13.17 -1.60
C GLY A 122 -17.70 -12.96 -1.03
N ILE A 123 -17.88 -11.98 -0.17
CA ILE A 123 -19.15 -11.72 0.54
C ILE A 123 -19.94 -10.56 -0.08
N TRP A 124 -19.32 -9.71 -0.88
CA TRP A 124 -19.92 -8.50 -1.45
C TRP A 124 -21.19 -8.72 -2.26
N PRO A 125 -21.31 -9.77 -3.09
CA PRO A 125 -22.56 -10.04 -3.80
C PRO A 125 -23.75 -10.19 -2.87
N ARG A 126 -23.56 -10.80 -1.69
CA ARG A 126 -24.58 -10.92 -0.65
C ARG A 126 -24.88 -9.57 -0.02
N VAL A 127 -23.84 -8.79 0.36
CA VAL A 127 -24.00 -7.44 0.94
C VAL A 127 -24.84 -6.55 0.03
N ALA A 128 -24.47 -6.48 -1.25
CA ALA A 128 -25.17 -5.66 -2.24
C ALA A 128 -26.61 -6.14 -2.50
N SER A 129 -26.84 -7.45 -2.54
CA SER A 129 -28.20 -8.02 -2.69
C SER A 129 -29.07 -7.76 -1.47
N ASP A 130 -28.52 -7.85 -0.26
CA ASP A 130 -29.25 -7.57 0.97
C ASP A 130 -29.57 -6.08 1.11
N ALA A 131 -28.64 -5.20 0.69
CA ALA A 131 -28.88 -3.77 0.61
C ALA A 131 -30.04 -3.46 -0.36
N LEU A 132 -30.04 -4.08 -1.54
CA LEU A 132 -31.12 -3.94 -2.54
C LEU A 132 -32.46 -4.40 -1.98
N ALA A 133 -32.47 -5.44 -1.17
CA ALA A 133 -33.67 -5.99 -0.54
C ALA A 133 -34.09 -5.25 0.75
N GLY A 134 -33.36 -4.22 1.16
CA GLY A 134 -33.64 -3.46 2.38
C GLY A 134 -33.39 -4.22 3.68
N ARG A 135 -32.60 -5.29 3.67
CA ARG A 135 -32.33 -6.15 4.82
C ARG A 135 -30.82 -6.26 5.14
N LEU A 136 -30.09 -5.15 5.00
CA LEU A 136 -28.66 -5.11 5.29
C LEU A 136 -28.39 -5.56 6.74
N GLU A 137 -27.51 -6.53 6.92
CA GLU A 137 -27.10 -7.02 8.23
C GLU A 137 -26.04 -6.07 8.85
N PRO A 138 -25.96 -5.93 10.17
CA PRO A 138 -24.97 -5.06 10.81
C PRO A 138 -23.53 -5.46 10.54
N VAL A 139 -23.27 -6.76 10.38
CA VAL A 139 -21.92 -7.30 10.15
C VAL A 139 -21.96 -8.44 9.14
N TYR A 140 -21.09 -8.36 8.16
CA TYR A 140 -20.78 -9.45 7.24
C TYR A 140 -19.34 -9.89 7.44
N ARG A 141 -19.12 -11.18 7.65
CA ARG A 141 -17.79 -11.76 7.84
C ARG A 141 -17.48 -12.73 6.71
N GLN A 142 -16.37 -12.49 6.02
CA GLN A 142 -15.86 -13.44 5.04
C GLN A 142 -15.18 -14.59 5.79
N GLU A 143 -15.69 -15.80 5.58
CA GLU A 143 -15.14 -17.02 6.18
C GLU A 143 -13.91 -17.50 5.38
N GLY A 144 -12.73 -17.24 5.95
CA GLY A 144 -11.46 -17.60 5.34
C GLY A 144 -11.06 -16.75 4.12
N PRO A 145 -9.92 -17.08 3.51
CA PRO A 145 -9.40 -16.32 2.37
C PRO A 145 -10.21 -16.59 1.10
N VAL A 146 -10.48 -15.55 0.33
CA VAL A 146 -11.16 -15.64 -0.97
C VAL A 146 -10.30 -16.44 -1.97
N ASP A 147 -10.94 -17.22 -2.84
CA ASP A 147 -10.27 -17.84 -3.97
C ASP A 147 -9.75 -16.72 -4.91
N PHE A 148 -8.47 -16.78 -5.22
CA PHE A 148 -7.78 -15.78 -6.01
C PHE A 148 -7.14 -16.35 -7.29
N GLU A 149 -7.45 -17.60 -7.64
CA GLU A 149 -6.85 -18.22 -8.83
C GLU A 149 -7.32 -17.55 -10.13
N ARG A 150 -8.63 -17.29 -10.24
CA ARG A 150 -9.24 -16.61 -11.39
C ARG A 150 -10.29 -15.60 -10.93
N PRO A 151 -9.86 -14.44 -10.38
CA PRO A 151 -10.78 -13.38 -9.98
C PRO A 151 -11.49 -12.79 -11.20
N LEU A 152 -12.67 -12.20 -10.98
CA LEU A 152 -13.32 -11.41 -12.04
C LEU A 152 -12.41 -10.25 -12.46
N PRO A 153 -12.35 -9.91 -13.75
CA PRO A 153 -11.57 -8.78 -14.25
C PRO A 153 -11.99 -7.48 -13.55
N PRO A 154 -11.04 -6.66 -13.07
CA PRO A 154 -11.38 -5.40 -12.39
C PRO A 154 -12.05 -4.41 -13.36
N ARG A 155 -13.09 -3.72 -12.89
CA ARG A 155 -13.87 -2.72 -13.63
C ARG A 155 -13.07 -1.43 -13.88
N ARG A 156 -12.07 -1.51 -14.77
CA ARG A 156 -11.21 -0.37 -15.15
C ARG A 156 -11.95 0.70 -15.94
N ASP A 157 -13.10 0.37 -16.50
CA ASP A 157 -14.02 1.29 -17.19
C ASP A 157 -14.65 2.34 -16.25
N LEU A 158 -14.68 2.08 -14.94
CA LEU A 158 -15.26 2.99 -13.93
C LEU A 158 -14.28 4.06 -13.44
N ILE A 159 -13.05 4.11 -13.96
CA ILE A 159 -12.05 5.11 -13.56
C ILE A 159 -11.55 5.91 -14.76
N GLU A 160 -11.13 7.16 -14.52
CA GLU A 160 -10.46 7.99 -15.53
C GLU A 160 -8.94 7.78 -15.46
N ASN A 161 -8.38 6.95 -16.32
CA ASN A 161 -6.95 6.61 -16.38
C ASN A 161 -6.01 7.84 -16.33
N ARG A 162 -6.42 8.97 -16.96
CA ARG A 162 -5.62 10.21 -16.99
C ARG A 162 -5.42 10.86 -15.62
N ARG A 163 -6.23 10.49 -14.63
CA ARG A 163 -6.12 11.00 -13.25
C ARG A 163 -5.05 10.28 -12.42
N TYR A 164 -4.43 9.25 -12.98
CA TYR A 164 -3.41 8.46 -12.27
C TYR A 164 -2.08 8.48 -13.01
N TRP A 165 -1.00 8.47 -12.24
CA TRP A 165 0.34 8.29 -12.81
C TRP A 165 0.54 6.87 -13.33
N SER A 166 -0.03 5.90 -12.63
CA SER A 166 0.02 4.48 -13.01
C SER A 166 -1.34 3.80 -12.79
N PRO A 167 -2.26 3.89 -13.77
CA PRO A 167 -3.59 3.28 -13.66
C PRO A 167 -3.56 1.76 -13.79
N ASN A 168 -2.46 1.19 -14.26
CA ASN A 168 -2.34 -0.20 -14.72
C ASN A 168 -1.92 -1.17 -13.61
N GLY A 169 -2.30 -0.94 -12.35
CA GLY A 169 -2.02 -1.88 -11.27
C GLY A 169 -2.58 -3.27 -11.57
N VAL A 170 -1.77 -4.33 -11.41
CA VAL A 170 -2.17 -5.73 -11.55
C VAL A 170 -1.71 -6.48 -10.32
N GLN A 171 -2.55 -7.34 -9.78
CA GLN A 171 -2.21 -8.21 -8.67
C GLN A 171 -2.06 -9.65 -9.17
N THR A 172 -0.92 -10.29 -8.88
CA THR A 172 -0.65 -11.67 -9.32
C THR A 172 -0.73 -12.67 -8.18
N SER A 173 -0.61 -12.18 -6.93
CA SER A 173 -0.72 -12.99 -5.72
C SER A 173 -1.21 -12.16 -4.53
N ARG A 174 -1.75 -12.83 -3.52
CA ARG A 174 -2.14 -12.26 -2.21
C ARG A 174 -1.55 -13.06 -1.07
N GLY A 175 -1.18 -12.36 0.00
CA GLY A 175 -0.59 -12.94 1.20
C GLY A 175 0.92 -13.12 1.07
N CYS A 176 1.56 -13.34 2.22
CA CYS A 176 3.00 -13.49 2.30
C CYS A 176 3.31 -14.62 3.30
N PRO A 177 4.21 -15.59 2.96
CA PRO A 177 4.51 -16.70 3.85
C PRO A 177 5.27 -16.32 5.11
N HIS A 178 5.87 -15.12 5.10
CA HIS A 178 6.61 -14.59 6.24
C HIS A 178 5.68 -14.18 7.37
N ASN A 179 6.25 -14.03 8.58
CA ASN A 179 5.49 -13.76 9.79
C ASN A 179 6.07 -12.55 10.57
N CYS A 180 6.31 -11.45 9.86
CA CYS A 180 6.80 -10.22 10.49
C CYS A 180 5.74 -9.68 11.47
N ASN A 181 6.15 -9.30 12.69
CA ASN A 181 5.22 -8.92 13.77
C ASN A 181 4.51 -7.58 13.52
N PHE A 182 5.08 -6.69 12.71
CA PHE A 182 4.54 -5.37 12.39
C PHE A 182 3.67 -5.34 11.13
N CYS A 183 3.62 -6.45 10.37
CA CYS A 183 3.07 -6.47 9.02
C CYS A 183 1.54 -6.66 9.01
N SER A 184 0.82 -5.66 8.52
CA SER A 184 -0.63 -5.72 8.35
C SER A 184 -1.09 -6.72 7.29
N VAL A 185 -0.24 -7.03 6.29
CA VAL A 185 -0.54 -8.04 5.27
C VAL A 185 -0.75 -9.41 5.91
N THR A 186 0.14 -9.81 6.82
CA THR A 186 0.01 -11.09 7.52
C THR A 186 -1.23 -11.14 8.40
N ALA A 187 -1.55 -10.01 9.05
CA ALA A 187 -2.74 -9.90 9.89
C ALA A 187 -4.04 -9.99 9.08
N PHE A 188 -4.10 -9.42 7.89
CA PHE A 188 -5.31 -9.34 7.07
C PHE A 188 -5.41 -10.47 6.04
N ASN A 189 -4.40 -10.64 5.16
CA ASN A 189 -4.41 -11.64 4.09
C ASN A 189 -3.97 -13.04 4.54
N GLY A 190 -3.41 -13.14 5.77
CA GLY A 190 -2.87 -14.38 6.29
C GLY A 190 -1.51 -14.77 5.65
N ARG A 191 -1.00 -15.93 6.08
CA ARG A 191 0.32 -16.45 5.66
C ARG A 191 0.26 -17.37 4.44
N ARG A 192 -0.94 -17.72 3.98
CA ARG A 192 -1.12 -18.55 2.78
C ARG A 192 -0.98 -17.69 1.53
N LEU A 193 0.04 -17.98 0.74
CA LEU A 193 0.21 -17.37 -0.57
C LEU A 193 -0.85 -17.93 -1.54
N ARG A 194 -1.68 -17.07 -2.10
CA ARG A 194 -2.69 -17.38 -3.12
C ARG A 194 -2.26 -16.74 -4.43
N MET A 195 -2.23 -17.48 -5.50
CA MET A 195 -1.65 -17.05 -6.77
C MET A 195 -2.69 -17.15 -7.88
N ARG A 196 -2.76 -16.13 -8.71
CA ARG A 196 -3.57 -16.14 -9.94
C ARG A 196 -2.97 -17.09 -10.98
N ALA A 197 -3.80 -17.68 -11.81
CA ALA A 197 -3.36 -18.38 -13.01
C ALA A 197 -2.54 -17.45 -13.91
N ILE A 198 -1.44 -17.96 -14.49
CA ILE A 198 -0.54 -17.12 -15.30
C ILE A 198 -1.24 -16.58 -16.53
N ASP A 199 -2.00 -17.42 -17.23
CA ASP A 199 -2.78 -17.05 -18.40
C ASP A 199 -3.78 -15.92 -18.11
N ASP A 200 -4.41 -15.95 -16.94
CA ASP A 200 -5.33 -14.90 -16.49
C ASP A 200 -4.59 -13.57 -16.24
N VAL A 201 -3.41 -13.61 -15.59
CA VAL A 201 -2.55 -12.42 -15.42
C VAL A 201 -2.11 -11.85 -16.77
N LEU A 202 -1.70 -12.72 -17.72
CA LEU A 202 -1.25 -12.27 -19.04
C LEU A 202 -2.40 -11.64 -19.84
N ALA A 203 -3.60 -12.21 -19.78
CA ALA A 203 -4.78 -11.66 -20.43
C ALA A 203 -5.11 -10.25 -19.90
N GLU A 204 -5.04 -10.06 -18.58
CA GLU A 204 -5.22 -8.73 -17.99
C GLU A 204 -4.12 -7.77 -18.45
N VAL A 205 -2.85 -8.15 -18.38
CA VAL A 205 -1.72 -7.33 -18.84
C VAL A 205 -1.87 -6.99 -20.33
N GLU A 206 -2.36 -7.90 -21.16
CA GLU A 206 -2.59 -7.64 -22.57
C GLU A 206 -3.67 -6.58 -22.82
N SER A 207 -4.71 -6.55 -21.99
CA SER A 207 -5.81 -5.58 -22.09
C SER A 207 -5.40 -4.15 -21.70
N LEU A 208 -4.28 -3.97 -20.97
CA LEU A 208 -3.88 -2.67 -20.45
C LEU A 208 -3.43 -1.68 -21.54
N PRO A 209 -3.71 -0.38 -21.37
CA PRO A 209 -3.24 0.64 -22.29
C PRO A 209 -1.72 0.81 -22.24
N ARG A 210 -1.15 1.26 -23.37
CA ARG A 210 0.26 1.64 -23.45
C ARG A 210 0.46 3.06 -22.91
N SER A 211 1.60 3.30 -22.27
CA SER A 211 2.01 4.66 -21.90
C SER A 211 2.21 5.54 -23.15
N ASN A 212 1.67 6.74 -23.15
CA ASN A 212 1.83 7.71 -24.23
C ASN A 212 3.29 8.15 -24.43
N PHE A 213 4.10 8.14 -23.34
CA PHE A 213 5.49 8.62 -23.36
C PHE A 213 6.47 7.59 -23.93
N ILE A 214 6.38 6.35 -23.49
CA ILE A 214 7.36 5.31 -23.83
C ILE A 214 6.82 4.25 -24.77
N ARG A 215 5.54 4.37 -25.19
CA ARG A 215 4.82 3.47 -26.10
C ARG A 215 4.85 1.98 -25.67
N LYS A 216 5.18 1.72 -24.38
CA LYS A 216 5.15 0.41 -23.73
C LYS A 216 4.06 0.39 -22.67
N LYS A 217 3.63 -0.80 -22.28
CA LYS A 217 2.79 -0.98 -21.10
C LYS A 217 3.69 -0.86 -19.88
N VAL A 218 3.31 0.00 -18.93
CA VAL A 218 3.93 0.10 -17.61
C VAL A 218 2.97 -0.56 -16.62
N VAL A 219 3.43 -1.59 -15.95
CA VAL A 219 2.61 -2.43 -15.08
C VAL A 219 3.22 -2.45 -13.68
N PRO A 220 2.67 -1.72 -12.71
CA PRO A 220 2.98 -2.00 -11.32
C PRO A 220 2.27 -3.29 -10.91
N PHE A 221 3.03 -4.32 -10.55
CA PHE A 221 2.47 -5.47 -9.85
C PHE A 221 2.34 -5.12 -8.37
N VAL A 222 1.11 -5.12 -7.87
CA VAL A 222 0.78 -4.69 -6.49
C VAL A 222 0.75 -5.87 -5.51
N ASP A 223 1.63 -6.84 -5.74
CA ASP A 223 1.81 -8.00 -4.88
C ASP A 223 2.54 -7.63 -3.59
N ASP A 224 2.23 -8.29 -2.49
CA ASP A 224 2.93 -8.12 -1.22
C ASP A 224 4.40 -8.62 -1.29
N ASN A 225 4.65 -9.64 -2.10
CA ASN A 225 5.98 -10.16 -2.43
C ASN A 225 5.90 -11.01 -3.70
N ILE A 226 6.22 -10.42 -4.85
CA ILE A 226 6.11 -11.08 -6.17
C ILE A 226 7.01 -12.32 -6.30
N ALA A 227 8.08 -12.40 -5.51
CA ALA A 227 9.04 -13.50 -5.48
C ALA A 227 8.81 -14.50 -4.32
N ALA A 228 7.66 -14.41 -3.62
CA ALA A 228 7.36 -15.27 -2.48
C ALA A 228 7.37 -16.78 -2.79
N SER A 229 7.13 -17.15 -4.05
CA SER A 229 7.30 -18.49 -4.60
C SER A 229 8.25 -18.43 -5.79
N PRO A 230 9.54 -18.78 -5.64
CA PRO A 230 10.53 -18.66 -6.71
C PRO A 230 10.17 -19.43 -8.00
N SER A 231 9.64 -20.62 -7.87
CA SER A 231 9.22 -21.43 -9.04
C SER A 231 8.08 -20.76 -9.82
N ARG A 232 7.06 -20.25 -9.10
CA ARG A 232 5.94 -19.50 -9.70
C ARG A 232 6.42 -18.19 -10.32
N ALA A 233 7.30 -17.46 -9.65
CA ALA A 233 7.87 -16.21 -10.15
C ALA A 233 8.67 -16.44 -11.44
N LYS A 234 9.52 -17.48 -11.51
CA LYS A 234 10.22 -17.86 -12.74
C LYS A 234 9.26 -18.15 -13.90
N ALA A 235 8.19 -18.90 -13.63
CA ALA A 235 7.18 -19.22 -14.65
C ALA A 235 6.46 -17.94 -15.15
N LEU A 236 6.05 -17.05 -14.24
CA LEU A 236 5.43 -15.78 -14.58
C LEU A 236 6.37 -14.90 -15.40
N PHE A 237 7.63 -14.74 -14.95
CA PHE A 237 8.60 -13.88 -15.64
C PHE A 237 8.90 -14.40 -17.04
N LYS A 238 9.11 -15.72 -17.22
CA LYS A 238 9.24 -16.33 -18.55
C LYS A 238 8.05 -16.02 -19.46
N ALA A 239 6.82 -16.09 -18.92
CA ALA A 239 5.62 -15.81 -19.68
C ALA A 239 5.44 -14.31 -20.02
N LEU A 240 6.02 -13.38 -19.24
CA LEU A 240 5.98 -11.94 -19.49
C LEU A 240 7.00 -11.48 -20.56
N ILE A 241 8.08 -12.23 -20.83
CA ILE A 241 9.15 -11.83 -21.79
C ILE A 241 8.56 -11.40 -23.14
N PRO A 242 7.69 -12.19 -23.82
CA PRO A 242 7.17 -11.80 -25.13
C PRO A 242 6.26 -10.58 -25.11
N MET A 243 5.71 -10.20 -23.98
CA MET A 243 4.82 -9.04 -23.82
C MET A 243 5.54 -7.69 -23.87
N LYS A 244 6.88 -7.69 -23.69
CA LYS A 244 7.75 -6.50 -23.77
C LYS A 244 7.27 -5.34 -22.90
N VAL A 245 6.73 -5.63 -21.71
CA VAL A 245 6.27 -4.66 -20.73
C VAL A 245 7.44 -4.04 -19.95
N ILE A 246 7.18 -2.96 -19.22
CA ILE A 246 8.03 -2.48 -18.14
C ILE A 246 7.23 -2.66 -16.85
N TRP A 247 7.85 -3.27 -15.84
CA TRP A 247 7.15 -3.50 -14.59
C TRP A 247 8.01 -3.23 -13.36
N GLY A 248 7.35 -3.00 -12.24
CA GLY A 248 7.91 -2.95 -10.90
C GLY A 248 6.97 -3.60 -9.90
N SER A 249 7.50 -3.98 -8.75
CA SER A 249 6.72 -4.62 -7.68
C SER A 249 7.41 -4.52 -6.33
N GLN A 250 6.78 -5.06 -5.28
CA GLN A 250 7.43 -5.35 -4.02
C GLN A 250 8.04 -6.76 -4.04
N ALA A 251 9.19 -6.90 -3.41
CA ALA A 251 9.86 -8.20 -3.26
C ALA A 251 10.64 -8.26 -1.93
N SER A 252 10.83 -9.46 -1.40
CA SER A 252 11.86 -9.70 -0.40
C SER A 252 13.24 -9.64 -1.03
N ILE A 253 14.25 -9.21 -0.27
CA ILE A 253 15.67 -9.23 -0.71
C ILE A 253 16.14 -10.64 -1.11
N THR A 254 15.46 -11.67 -0.62
CA THR A 254 15.72 -13.08 -0.95
C THR A 254 15.55 -13.42 -2.43
N ILE A 255 14.94 -12.54 -3.24
CA ILE A 255 14.93 -12.69 -4.72
C ILE A 255 16.37 -12.81 -5.27
N ALA A 256 17.33 -12.14 -4.63
CA ALA A 256 18.73 -12.14 -5.04
C ALA A 256 19.48 -13.43 -4.66
N ASN A 257 18.90 -14.34 -3.89
CA ASN A 257 19.50 -15.65 -3.59
C ASN A 257 19.46 -16.60 -4.79
N ASP A 258 18.76 -16.22 -5.87
CA ASP A 258 18.61 -16.98 -7.10
C ASP A 258 18.90 -16.07 -8.29
N GLU A 259 20.14 -16.16 -8.84
CA GLU A 259 20.56 -15.32 -9.96
C GLU A 259 19.74 -15.56 -11.23
N GLU A 260 19.26 -16.80 -11.48
CA GLU A 260 18.37 -17.10 -12.60
C GLU A 260 17.04 -16.33 -12.45
N LEU A 261 16.49 -16.28 -11.24
CA LEU A 261 15.27 -15.53 -10.98
C LEU A 261 15.45 -14.03 -11.24
N VAL A 262 16.57 -13.45 -10.81
CA VAL A 262 16.90 -12.03 -11.08
C VAL A 262 17.09 -11.79 -12.58
N ALA A 263 17.77 -12.69 -13.29
CA ALA A 263 17.96 -12.59 -14.74
C ALA A 263 16.61 -12.60 -15.48
N LEU A 264 15.74 -13.55 -15.14
CA LEU A 264 14.39 -13.66 -15.70
C LEU A 264 13.53 -12.43 -15.38
N ALA A 265 13.61 -11.90 -14.16
CA ALA A 265 12.94 -10.64 -13.80
C ALA A 265 13.38 -9.50 -14.72
N ALA A 266 14.69 -9.33 -14.92
CA ALA A 266 15.23 -8.28 -15.79
C ALA A 266 14.84 -8.45 -17.26
N GLU A 267 14.86 -9.68 -17.77
CA GLU A 267 14.49 -10.03 -19.14
C GLU A 267 13.00 -9.80 -19.40
N SER A 268 12.15 -10.14 -18.43
CA SER A 268 10.70 -9.91 -18.50
C SER A 268 10.29 -8.44 -18.40
N GLY A 269 11.24 -7.55 -18.11
CA GLY A 269 11.02 -6.10 -18.09
C GLY A 269 10.96 -5.47 -16.71
N CYS A 270 11.37 -6.17 -15.65
CA CYS A 270 11.56 -5.58 -14.33
C CYS A 270 12.56 -4.42 -14.39
N ARG A 271 12.17 -3.27 -13.83
CA ARG A 271 13.07 -2.10 -13.75
C ARG A 271 13.15 -1.54 -12.34
N PHE A 272 12.20 -1.90 -11.48
CA PHE A 272 12.09 -1.33 -10.15
C PHE A 272 11.53 -2.36 -9.16
N LEU A 273 12.21 -2.49 -8.00
CA LEU A 273 11.72 -3.31 -6.88
C LEU A 273 11.74 -2.47 -5.60
N PHE A 274 10.60 -2.47 -4.90
CA PHE A 274 10.53 -2.03 -3.52
C PHE A 274 10.93 -3.20 -2.62
N ILE A 275 11.98 -3.03 -1.83
CA ILE A 275 12.57 -4.08 -1.01
C ILE A 275 12.67 -3.63 0.45
N GLY A 276 11.97 -4.35 1.33
CA GLY A 276 12.07 -4.17 2.77
C GLY A 276 13.40 -4.73 3.28
N LEU A 277 14.41 -3.88 3.46
CA LEU A 277 15.66 -4.19 4.16
C LEU A 277 15.45 -4.09 5.68
N GLU A 278 14.67 -3.16 6.10
CA GLU A 278 14.18 -2.77 7.43
C GLU A 278 15.29 -2.24 8.35
N THR A 279 16.33 -3.02 8.59
CA THR A 279 17.40 -2.66 9.53
C THR A 279 18.72 -3.34 9.14
N LEU A 280 19.83 -2.82 9.66
CA LEU A 280 21.15 -3.44 9.60
C LEU A 280 21.49 -4.22 10.89
N SER A 281 20.54 -4.33 11.83
CA SER A 281 20.71 -5.06 13.08
C SER A 281 20.08 -6.44 12.99
N THR A 282 20.87 -7.50 13.14
CA THR A 282 20.36 -8.88 13.22
C THR A 282 19.39 -9.04 14.40
N ALA A 283 19.70 -8.40 15.55
CA ALA A 283 18.81 -8.43 16.72
C ALA A 283 17.43 -7.81 16.41
N SER A 284 17.39 -6.69 15.69
CA SER A 284 16.12 -6.08 15.25
C SER A 284 15.38 -6.96 14.25
N LEU A 285 16.08 -7.67 13.34
CA LEU A 285 15.45 -8.66 12.44
C LEU A 285 14.80 -9.82 13.20
N GLU A 286 15.47 -10.31 14.23
CA GLU A 286 14.94 -11.36 15.11
C GLU A 286 13.72 -10.86 15.89
N GLU A 287 13.81 -9.67 16.50
CA GLU A 287 12.71 -9.02 17.23
C GLU A 287 11.45 -8.89 16.38
N MET A 288 11.58 -8.49 15.11
CA MET A 288 10.43 -8.35 14.22
C MET A 288 10.00 -9.66 13.55
N GLY A 289 10.72 -10.77 13.76
CA GLY A 289 10.43 -12.07 13.14
C GLY A 289 10.69 -12.10 11.63
N LYS A 290 11.64 -11.29 11.14
CA LYS A 290 12.00 -11.23 9.71
C LYS A 290 13.22 -12.11 9.39
N HIS A 291 13.12 -13.36 9.75
CA HIS A 291 14.21 -14.36 9.65
C HIS A 291 14.69 -14.65 8.22
N GLN A 292 13.94 -14.25 7.19
CA GLN A 292 14.33 -14.40 5.79
C GLN A 292 15.38 -13.37 5.34
N ASN A 293 15.58 -12.29 6.09
CA ASN A 293 16.58 -11.29 5.79
C ASN A 293 17.91 -11.67 6.49
N ASP A 294 19.01 -11.49 5.77
CA ASP A 294 20.36 -11.66 6.28
C ASP A 294 21.17 -10.40 5.92
N VAL A 295 21.55 -9.65 6.95
CA VAL A 295 22.25 -8.35 6.80
C VAL A 295 23.57 -8.51 6.05
N GLU A 296 24.30 -9.62 6.27
CA GLU A 296 25.58 -9.87 5.65
C GLU A 296 25.47 -10.02 4.11
N GLN A 297 24.31 -10.48 3.64
CA GLN A 297 24.06 -10.68 2.21
C GLN A 297 23.50 -9.43 1.49
N TYR A 298 23.10 -8.39 2.22
CA TYR A 298 22.44 -7.22 1.60
C TYR A 298 23.30 -6.55 0.53
N ALA A 299 24.59 -6.33 0.78
CA ALA A 299 25.47 -5.65 -0.16
C ALA A 299 25.62 -6.44 -1.47
N GLU A 300 25.77 -7.76 -1.36
CA GLU A 300 25.89 -8.65 -2.54
C GLU A 300 24.56 -8.72 -3.31
N ALA A 301 23.43 -8.84 -2.62
CA ALA A 301 22.10 -8.83 -3.22
C ALA A 301 21.83 -7.53 -4.01
N LEU A 302 22.17 -6.37 -3.43
CA LEU A 302 22.05 -5.08 -4.10
C LEU A 302 22.98 -4.96 -5.30
N ARG A 303 24.20 -5.52 -5.21
CA ARG A 303 25.14 -5.56 -6.32
C ARG A 303 24.61 -6.43 -7.47
N LEU A 304 24.00 -7.58 -7.17
CA LEU A 304 23.40 -8.47 -8.16
C LEU A 304 22.24 -7.80 -8.88
N LEU A 305 21.29 -7.21 -8.15
CA LEU A 305 20.14 -6.49 -8.73
C LEU A 305 20.62 -5.37 -9.66
N ARG A 306 21.62 -4.59 -9.24
CA ARG A 306 22.23 -3.54 -10.06
C ARG A 306 22.91 -4.08 -11.32
N LYS A 307 23.61 -5.24 -11.26
CA LYS A 307 24.20 -5.94 -12.41
C LYS A 307 23.15 -6.18 -13.49
N TYR A 308 21.94 -6.56 -13.10
CA TYR A 308 20.80 -6.80 -13.99
C TYR A 308 19.96 -5.54 -14.28
N LYS A 309 20.41 -4.36 -13.87
CA LYS A 309 19.76 -3.05 -14.12
C LYS A 309 18.36 -2.95 -13.50
N ILE A 310 18.13 -3.64 -12.39
CA ILE A 310 16.94 -3.52 -11.56
C ILE A 310 17.25 -2.48 -10.48
N HIS A 311 16.44 -1.41 -10.43
CA HIS A 311 16.58 -0.36 -9.43
C HIS A 311 15.85 -0.75 -8.15
N VAL A 312 16.50 -0.54 -7.03
CA VAL A 312 15.93 -0.85 -5.72
C VAL A 312 15.49 0.43 -5.02
N MET A 313 14.24 0.46 -4.54
CA MET A 313 13.83 1.34 -3.46
C MET A 313 13.97 0.55 -2.16
N GLY A 314 15.00 0.88 -1.36
CA GLY A 314 15.23 0.24 -0.08
C GLY A 314 14.34 0.87 0.99
N ALA A 315 13.56 0.05 1.70
CA ALA A 315 12.79 0.50 2.86
C ALA A 315 13.53 0.14 4.15
N PHE A 316 13.64 1.12 5.05
CA PHE A 316 14.24 0.99 6.37
C PHE A 316 13.25 1.49 7.43
N VAL A 317 13.20 0.80 8.54
CA VAL A 317 12.31 1.09 9.66
C VAL A 317 13.12 1.25 10.94
N PHE A 318 12.77 2.22 11.77
CA PHE A 318 13.47 2.58 13.00
C PHE A 318 12.52 2.61 14.19
N GLY A 319 13.06 2.38 15.38
CA GLY A 319 12.31 2.38 16.63
C GLY A 319 12.15 0.99 17.23
N PHE A 320 12.94 0.02 16.78
CA PHE A 320 13.05 -1.29 17.45
C PHE A 320 13.74 -1.15 18.80
N ASP A 321 13.42 -2.06 19.71
CA ASP A 321 13.96 -2.03 21.08
C ASP A 321 15.49 -2.26 21.11
N SER A 322 16.05 -2.82 20.03
CA SER A 322 17.49 -3.05 19.84
C SER A 322 18.20 -1.95 19.02
N ASP A 323 17.51 -0.89 18.59
CA ASP A 323 18.15 0.20 17.86
C ASP A 323 19.08 1.01 18.77
N GLY A 324 20.30 1.26 18.28
CA GLY A 324 21.34 2.01 18.99
C GLY A 324 21.53 3.45 18.48
N GLU A 325 22.49 4.17 19.06
CA GLU A 325 22.80 5.56 18.68
C GLU A 325 23.34 5.66 17.25
N THR A 326 24.03 4.65 16.74
CA THR A 326 24.65 4.66 15.40
C THR A 326 23.72 4.15 14.31
N THR A 327 22.53 3.59 14.64
CA THR A 327 21.63 2.94 13.69
C THR A 327 21.32 3.83 12.47
N PHE A 328 21.11 5.13 12.67
CA PHE A 328 20.78 6.07 11.60
C PHE A 328 22.00 6.38 10.71
N SER A 329 23.16 6.64 11.31
CA SER A 329 24.41 6.91 10.57
C SER A 329 24.88 5.69 9.79
N ASP A 330 24.81 4.51 10.38
CA ASP A 330 25.20 3.26 9.75
C ASP A 330 24.28 2.93 8.58
N THR A 331 22.97 3.17 8.72
CA THR A 331 21.99 3.01 7.63
C THR A 331 22.26 3.99 6.48
N LEU A 332 22.57 5.27 6.79
CA LEU A 332 22.91 6.26 5.78
C LEU A 332 24.17 5.86 5.00
N GLU A 333 25.22 5.46 5.72
CA GLU A 333 26.48 5.04 5.12
C GLU A 333 26.29 3.80 4.24
N PHE A 334 25.55 2.80 4.74
CA PHE A 334 25.20 1.59 3.99
C PHE A 334 24.46 1.92 2.70
N ALA A 335 23.40 2.75 2.79
CA ALA A 335 22.58 3.09 1.64
C ALA A 335 23.36 3.85 0.56
N ILE A 336 24.28 4.75 0.97
CA ILE A 336 25.15 5.49 0.04
C ILE A 336 26.23 4.57 -0.56
N SER A 337 26.91 3.78 0.26
CA SER A 337 28.00 2.90 -0.17
C SER A 337 27.52 1.84 -1.15
N ASN A 338 26.33 1.28 -0.90
CA ASN A 338 25.69 0.29 -1.77
C ASN A 338 24.93 0.89 -2.95
N LYS A 339 24.99 2.23 -3.14
CA LYS A 339 24.37 2.91 -4.28
C LYS A 339 22.86 2.68 -4.38
N ILE A 340 22.15 2.63 -3.28
CA ILE A 340 20.69 2.54 -3.30
C ILE A 340 20.13 3.81 -3.95
N PRO A 341 19.45 3.72 -5.11
CA PRO A 341 19.05 4.93 -5.85
C PRO A 341 17.93 5.70 -5.15
N VAL A 342 17.04 4.98 -4.47
CA VAL A 342 15.91 5.53 -3.73
C VAL A 342 15.79 4.79 -2.42
N ALA A 343 15.53 5.48 -1.32
CA ALA A 343 15.26 4.85 -0.03
C ALA A 343 14.08 5.52 0.67
N GLN A 344 13.33 4.72 1.40
CA GLN A 344 12.30 5.15 2.33
C GLN A 344 12.77 4.85 3.76
N PHE A 345 12.66 5.83 4.62
CA PHE A 345 12.98 5.71 6.04
C PHE A 345 11.71 5.98 6.84
N ALA A 346 11.29 5.06 7.67
CA ALA A 346 10.05 5.17 8.42
C ALA A 346 10.29 4.88 9.91
N SER A 347 9.56 5.56 10.77
CA SER A 347 9.43 5.10 12.14
C SER A 347 8.46 3.93 12.20
N LEU A 348 8.74 2.97 13.07
CA LEU A 348 7.89 1.82 13.30
C LEU A 348 6.46 2.28 13.64
N THR A 349 5.48 1.69 12.97
CA THR A 349 4.08 2.03 13.16
C THR A 349 3.30 0.79 13.56
N PRO A 350 2.76 0.74 14.79
CA PRO A 350 2.00 -0.40 15.28
C PRO A 350 0.55 -0.35 14.76
N TYR A 351 0.30 -0.95 13.62
CA TYR A 351 -1.04 -1.01 13.04
C TYR A 351 -1.96 -1.97 13.81
N PRO A 352 -3.24 -1.61 14.05
CA PRO A 352 -4.23 -2.50 14.68
C PRO A 352 -4.26 -3.88 14.01
N GLY A 353 -4.41 -4.93 14.83
CA GLY A 353 -4.43 -6.32 14.39
C GLY A 353 -3.05 -6.94 14.15
N THR A 354 -1.96 -6.18 14.25
CA THR A 354 -0.59 -6.72 14.20
C THR A 354 -0.13 -7.17 15.59
N ARG A 355 0.78 -8.16 15.63
CA ARG A 355 1.36 -8.61 16.91
C ARG A 355 2.13 -7.50 17.63
N LEU A 356 2.77 -6.62 16.88
CA LEU A 356 3.45 -5.45 17.43
C LEU A 356 2.46 -4.52 18.13
N TYR A 357 1.29 -4.28 17.55
CA TYR A 357 0.23 -3.46 18.16
C TYR A 357 -0.19 -4.04 19.51
N GLU A 358 -0.51 -5.33 19.55
CA GLU A 358 -0.93 -6.03 20.77
C GLU A 358 0.18 -6.02 21.84
N GLN A 359 1.43 -6.23 21.44
CA GLN A 359 2.58 -6.18 22.33
C GLN A 359 2.73 -4.80 22.96
N LEU A 360 2.80 -3.73 22.16
CA LEU A 360 2.99 -2.37 22.67
C LEU A 360 1.81 -1.89 23.50
N LEU A 361 0.60 -2.34 23.17
CA LEU A 361 -0.61 -2.06 23.97
C LEU A 361 -0.51 -2.73 25.36
N SER A 362 -0.14 -4.02 25.40
CA SER A 362 0.03 -4.77 26.65
C SER A 362 1.16 -4.22 27.51
N GLU A 363 2.23 -3.72 26.91
CA GLU A 363 3.35 -3.06 27.58
C GLU A 363 3.04 -1.60 27.99
N GLN A 364 1.84 -1.09 27.72
CA GLN A 364 1.44 0.32 27.96
C GLN A 364 2.38 1.35 27.30
N ARG A 365 2.93 1.00 26.15
CA ARG A 365 3.84 1.84 25.36
C ARG A 365 3.19 2.48 24.14
N LEU A 366 1.90 2.24 23.90
CA LEU A 366 1.15 2.70 22.73
C LEU A 366 0.10 3.72 23.14
N GLU A 367 -0.01 4.80 22.38
CA GLU A 367 -1.14 5.72 22.50
C GLU A 367 -2.41 5.05 21.99
N PRO A 368 -3.46 4.94 22.80
CA PRO A 368 -4.71 4.31 22.36
C PRO A 368 -5.39 5.16 21.30
N ARG A 369 -5.92 4.51 20.25
CA ARG A 369 -6.67 5.16 19.15
C ARG A 369 -5.91 6.33 18.49
N PHE A 370 -4.58 6.23 18.42
CA PHE A 370 -3.71 7.28 17.87
C PHE A 370 -4.13 7.73 16.45
N TRP A 371 -4.76 6.86 15.67
CA TRP A 371 -5.22 7.16 14.31
C TRP A 371 -6.34 8.21 14.25
N MET A 372 -7.02 8.50 15.36
CA MET A 372 -8.03 9.55 15.43
C MET A 372 -7.43 10.96 15.57
N ASP A 373 -6.15 11.07 15.90
CA ASP A 373 -5.41 12.34 15.89
C ASP A 373 -4.98 12.67 14.45
N PRO A 374 -5.39 13.81 13.86
CA PRO A 374 -5.01 14.16 12.48
C PRO A 374 -3.50 14.22 12.24
N GLY A 375 -2.71 14.56 13.26
CA GLY A 375 -1.25 14.69 13.20
C GLY A 375 -0.47 13.38 13.37
N TRP A 376 -1.10 12.25 13.65
CA TRP A 376 -0.40 11.04 14.04
C TRP A 376 0.62 10.51 13.00
N CYS A 377 0.34 10.70 11.72
CA CYS A 377 1.27 10.27 10.65
C CYS A 377 2.61 11.01 10.66
N SER A 378 2.68 12.14 11.37
CA SER A 378 3.86 13.02 11.45
C SER A 378 4.62 12.88 12.76
N ARG A 379 4.32 11.87 13.55
CA ARG A 379 4.97 11.63 14.83
C ARG A 379 5.07 10.15 15.16
N VAL A 380 5.86 9.81 16.19
CA VAL A 380 5.92 8.47 16.75
C VAL A 380 4.83 8.31 17.81
N VAL A 381 3.99 7.29 17.65
CA VAL A 381 2.77 7.06 18.46
C VAL A 381 2.97 6.06 19.59
N PHE A 382 4.20 5.64 19.81
CA PHE A 382 4.55 4.70 20.88
C PHE A 382 5.84 5.15 21.58
N GLN A 383 6.13 4.56 22.75
CA GLN A 383 7.35 4.81 23.52
C GLN A 383 8.43 3.79 23.15
N PRO A 384 9.48 4.15 22.38
CA PRO A 384 10.66 3.30 22.16
C PRO A 384 11.43 3.06 23.48
N LYS A 385 12.19 1.96 23.60
CA LYS A 385 12.99 1.70 24.81
C LYS A 385 14.28 2.50 24.86
N THR A 386 14.90 2.77 23.70
CA THR A 386 16.26 3.33 23.63
C THR A 386 16.31 4.83 23.43
N MET A 387 15.20 5.46 23.05
CA MET A 387 15.14 6.90 22.81
C MET A 387 13.72 7.45 23.00
N SER A 388 13.60 8.78 23.10
CA SER A 388 12.25 9.39 23.12
C SER A 388 11.56 9.34 21.76
N PRO A 389 10.22 9.37 21.71
CA PRO A 389 9.46 9.46 20.45
C PRO A 389 9.90 10.63 19.59
N GLN A 390 10.15 11.79 20.20
CA GLN A 390 10.62 12.99 19.50
C GLN A 390 12.00 12.77 18.86
N LYS A 391 12.95 12.19 19.60
CA LYS A 391 14.30 11.89 19.09
C LYS A 391 14.22 10.91 17.91
N LEU A 392 13.39 9.87 17.99
CA LEU A 392 13.18 8.93 16.90
C LEU A 392 12.65 9.63 15.65
N HIS A 393 11.61 10.46 15.81
CA HIS A 393 11.04 11.25 14.72
C HIS A 393 12.08 12.18 14.07
N GLU A 394 12.78 12.97 14.89
CA GLU A 394 13.79 13.93 14.42
C GLU A 394 14.93 13.23 13.67
N GLN A 395 15.45 12.13 14.19
CA GLN A 395 16.53 11.38 13.55
C GLN A 395 16.09 10.71 12.24
N THR A 396 14.88 10.15 12.20
CA THR A 396 14.33 9.60 10.96
C THR A 396 14.14 10.68 9.90
N HIS A 397 13.65 11.85 10.29
CA HIS A 397 13.51 13.00 9.39
C HIS A 397 14.87 13.53 8.92
N GLN A 398 15.84 13.69 9.83
CA GLN A 398 17.19 14.13 9.48
C GLN A 398 17.86 13.17 8.51
N LEU A 399 17.69 11.86 8.71
CA LEU A 399 18.18 10.83 7.78
C LEU A 399 17.64 11.00 6.35
N HIS A 400 16.36 11.34 6.22
CA HIS A 400 15.78 11.68 4.91
C HIS A 400 16.47 12.89 4.28
N LEU A 401 16.66 13.98 5.04
CA LEU A 401 17.32 15.20 4.54
C LEU A 401 18.75 14.91 4.10
N ASP A 402 19.50 14.12 4.85
CA ASP A 402 20.88 13.76 4.56
C ASP A 402 20.97 12.86 3.32
N PHE A 403 20.16 11.82 3.24
CA PHE A 403 20.15 10.90 2.12
C PHE A 403 19.74 11.61 0.81
N TYR A 404 18.76 12.51 0.85
CA TYR A 404 18.31 13.30 -0.31
C TYR A 404 19.03 14.63 -0.45
N SER A 405 20.15 14.86 0.27
CA SER A 405 21.02 16.01 0.00
C SER A 405 21.65 15.91 -1.40
N TYR A 406 21.88 17.06 -2.07
CA TYR A 406 22.47 17.07 -3.40
C TYR A 406 23.80 16.28 -3.47
N ARG A 407 24.64 16.41 -2.44
CA ARG A 407 25.89 15.67 -2.33
C ARG A 407 25.68 14.16 -2.34
N CYS A 408 24.71 13.67 -1.57
CA CYS A 408 24.42 12.24 -1.48
C CYS A 408 23.72 11.73 -2.74
N ILE A 409 22.84 12.52 -3.36
CA ILE A 409 22.23 12.18 -4.66
C ILE A 409 23.33 11.98 -5.71
N ILE A 410 24.27 12.92 -5.85
CA ILE A 410 25.36 12.81 -6.84
C ILE A 410 26.22 11.59 -6.57
N LYS A 411 26.61 11.32 -5.31
CA LYS A 411 27.41 10.14 -4.96
C LYS A 411 26.74 8.82 -5.34
N ARG A 412 25.42 8.71 -5.19
CA ARG A 412 24.66 7.50 -5.47
C ARG A 412 24.36 7.33 -6.95
N MET A 413 24.09 8.44 -7.66
CA MET A 413 23.59 8.44 -9.02
C MET A 413 24.68 8.34 -10.09
N SER A 414 25.94 8.68 -9.76
CA SER A 414 27.06 8.71 -10.72
C SER A 414 27.36 7.39 -11.45
N PHE A 415 26.79 6.28 -10.97
CA PHE A 415 26.97 4.93 -11.51
C PHE A 415 25.84 4.45 -12.43
N TYR A 416 24.74 5.24 -12.57
CA TYR A 416 23.58 4.83 -13.35
C TYR A 416 23.61 5.42 -14.76
N ARG A 417 23.64 4.56 -15.78
CA ARG A 417 23.70 4.99 -17.20
C ARG A 417 22.45 5.78 -17.65
N HIS A 418 21.28 5.50 -17.05
CA HIS A 418 20.00 6.18 -17.33
C HIS A 418 19.50 6.91 -16.09
N TRP A 419 20.32 7.80 -15.59
CA TRP A 419 20.11 8.49 -14.32
C TRP A 419 19.04 9.61 -14.36
N SER A 420 18.62 10.07 -15.56
CA SER A 420 17.75 11.25 -15.67
C SER A 420 16.40 11.11 -14.96
N TYR A 421 15.71 9.99 -15.12
CA TYR A 421 14.42 9.79 -14.43
C TYR A 421 14.60 9.51 -12.93
N LEU A 422 15.67 8.81 -12.54
CA LEU A 422 16.00 8.61 -11.14
C LEU A 422 16.39 9.93 -10.46
N LEU A 423 17.11 10.81 -11.17
CA LEU A 423 17.44 12.14 -10.67
C LEU A 423 16.16 12.97 -10.49
N ALA A 424 15.28 13.00 -11.48
CA ALA A 424 13.99 13.70 -11.37
C ALA A 424 13.19 13.19 -10.16
N PHE A 425 13.11 11.88 -9.96
CA PHE A 425 12.46 11.29 -8.81
C PHE A 425 13.10 11.71 -7.48
N ASN A 426 14.44 11.66 -7.38
CA ASN A 426 15.16 12.09 -6.18
C ASN A 426 14.94 13.58 -5.88
N LEU A 427 14.90 14.45 -6.90
CA LEU A 427 14.66 15.87 -6.72
C LEU A 427 13.22 16.16 -6.28
N LEU A 428 12.24 15.48 -6.86
CA LEU A 428 10.83 15.58 -6.43
C LEU A 428 10.66 15.09 -5.00
N TYR A 429 11.26 13.95 -4.66
CA TYR A 429 11.21 13.42 -3.30
C TYR A 429 11.89 14.36 -2.31
N ARG A 430 13.04 14.95 -2.67
CA ARG A 430 13.68 15.99 -1.86
C ARG A 430 12.76 17.19 -1.61
N GLN A 431 12.06 17.66 -2.64
CA GLN A 431 11.12 18.78 -2.48
C GLN A 431 10.02 18.44 -1.47
N SER A 432 9.44 17.23 -1.54
CA SER A 432 8.41 16.80 -0.58
C SER A 432 8.95 16.73 0.85
N VAL A 433 10.16 16.19 1.05
CA VAL A 433 10.82 16.11 2.37
C VAL A 433 11.11 17.49 2.95
N VAL A 434 11.60 18.44 2.12
CA VAL A 434 11.90 19.81 2.55
C VAL A 434 10.60 20.60 2.84
N ALA A 435 9.57 20.43 2.01
CA ALA A 435 8.26 21.07 2.24
C ALA A 435 7.61 20.58 3.54
N ALA A 436 7.76 19.29 3.84
CA ALA A 436 7.31 18.72 5.09
C ALA A 436 7.93 19.40 6.32
N ARG A 437 9.22 19.78 6.24
CA ARG A 437 9.90 20.51 7.31
C ARG A 437 9.35 21.93 7.51
N SER A 438 9.01 22.65 6.46
CA SER A 438 8.47 24.01 6.56
C SER A 438 7.07 24.01 7.21
N HIS A 439 6.24 23.01 6.91
CA HIS A 439 4.93 22.84 7.54
C HIS A 439 5.01 22.41 9.01
N SER A 440 5.99 21.61 9.40
CA SER A 440 6.19 21.20 10.81
C SER A 440 6.70 22.35 11.69
N LEU A 441 7.25 23.42 11.10
CA LEU A 441 7.70 24.61 11.80
C LEU A 441 6.62 25.70 11.90
N ASP A 442 5.67 25.74 10.96
CA ASP A 442 4.60 26.75 10.91
C ASP A 442 3.27 26.27 11.52
N VAL A 443 3.02 25.00 11.55
CA VAL A 443 1.83 24.39 12.18
C VAL A 443 2.32 23.10 12.81
N GLY A 444 2.06 22.89 14.06
CA GLY A 444 2.40 21.63 14.74
C GLY A 444 1.74 20.39 14.13
N ASP A 445 1.41 20.38 12.83
CA ASP A 445 0.67 19.31 12.18
C ASP A 445 0.85 19.27 10.67
N SER A 446 0.92 18.06 10.16
CA SER A 446 0.76 17.60 8.78
C SER A 446 2.01 17.58 7.89
N VAL A 447 2.76 16.51 8.01
CA VAL A 447 3.65 16.01 6.95
C VAL A 447 2.94 14.85 6.25
N PRO A 448 2.74 14.86 4.92
CA PRO A 448 2.27 13.67 4.23
C PRO A 448 3.33 12.57 4.37
N ALA A 449 2.96 11.43 4.97
CA ALA A 449 3.80 10.26 4.93
C ALA A 449 4.02 9.86 3.47
N PRO A 450 5.24 9.53 3.06
CA PRO A 450 5.47 8.91 1.76
C PRO A 450 4.71 7.58 1.70
N LEU A 451 4.24 7.25 0.53
CA LEU A 451 3.39 6.13 0.10
C LEU A 451 3.72 4.79 0.73
#